data_d8afd72c5f56fdba0003599ba04a54a6
#
_entry.id   d8afd72c5f56fdba0003599ba04a54a6
#
_cell.length_a   1.000
_cell.length_b   1.000
_cell.length_c   1.000
_cell.angle_alpha   90.00
_cell.angle_beta   90.00
_cell.angle_gamma   90.00
#
_symmetry.space_group_name_H-M   'P 1'
#
loop_
_entity.id
_entity.type
_entity.pdbx_description
1 polymer ?
#
loop_
_entity_poly.entity_id
_entity_poly.type
_entity_poly.pdbx_seq_one_letter_code
_entity_poly.pdbx_strand_id
1 'polypeptide(L)'
;MIRQPKSEERKQIIPLIHTIMKDMELPILTKVSLSTLHTMLEEAMLQEDFRYSLSNTLVYIEDESVAGAIFGYHGHLEESIDDPFYQLYEKFD
;
A
#
# COMPACT_ATOMS: atom_id res chain seq x y z
N MET A 1 -5.02 11.94 16.00
CA MET A 1 -4.82 12.94 14.93
C MET A 1 -4.81 12.25 13.58
N ILE A 2 -5.53 12.81 12.62
CA ILE A 2 -5.58 12.27 11.25
C ILE A 2 -4.80 13.20 10.33
N ARG A 3 -3.88 12.65 9.53
CA ARG A 3 -3.06 13.41 8.59
C ARG A 3 -2.59 12.53 7.45
N GLN A 4 -1.96 13.15 6.45
CA GLN A 4 -1.28 12.39 5.42
C GLN A 4 -0.04 11.71 6.01
N PRO A 5 0.31 10.50 5.54
CA PRO A 5 1.48 9.80 6.06
C PRO A 5 2.78 10.39 5.53
N LYS A 6 3.85 10.19 6.30
CA LYS A 6 5.22 10.49 5.87
C LYS A 6 5.82 9.23 5.23
N SER A 7 6.79 9.42 4.32
CA SER A 7 7.37 8.26 3.63
C SER A 7 8.03 7.27 4.57
N GLU A 8 8.63 7.73 5.67
CA GLU A 8 9.24 6.83 6.65
C GLU A 8 8.21 6.02 7.43
N GLU A 9 6.92 6.36 7.34
CA GLU A 9 5.85 5.61 7.99
C GLU A 9 5.34 4.43 7.17
N ARG A 10 5.85 4.25 5.96
CA ARG A 10 5.41 3.14 5.10
C ARG A 10 5.50 1.78 5.79
N LYS A 11 6.55 1.55 6.57
CA LYS A 11 6.75 0.29 7.28
C LYS A 11 5.67 0.01 8.32
N GLN A 12 5.05 1.07 8.87
CA GLN A 12 3.94 0.92 9.81
C GLN A 12 2.61 0.69 9.09
N ILE A 13 2.49 1.20 7.86
CA ILE A 13 1.26 1.08 7.07
C ILE A 13 1.16 -0.28 6.38
N ILE A 14 2.29 -0.82 5.90
CA ILE A 14 2.32 -2.07 5.14
C ILE A 14 1.65 -3.24 5.83
N PRO A 15 1.81 -3.48 7.15
CA PRO A 15 1.05 -4.55 7.81
C PRO A 15 -0.46 -4.41 7.69
N LEU A 16 -0.96 -3.17 7.68
CA LEU A 16 -2.39 -2.90 7.50
C LEU A 16 -2.83 -3.24 6.08
N ILE A 17 -2.01 -2.87 5.09
CA ILE A 17 -2.27 -3.21 3.69
C ILE A 17 -2.25 -4.72 3.50
N HIS A 18 -1.27 -5.40 4.10
CA HIS A 18 -1.15 -6.85 3.99
C HIS A 18 -2.41 -7.55 4.53
N THR A 19 -2.96 -7.05 5.63
CA THR A 19 -4.19 -7.59 6.20
C THR A 19 -5.35 -7.46 5.21
N ILE A 20 -5.47 -6.30 4.56
CA ILE A 20 -6.51 -6.08 3.54
C ILE A 20 -6.34 -7.05 2.38
N MET A 21 -5.11 -7.19 1.88
CA MET A 21 -4.82 -8.06 0.75
C MET A 21 -5.11 -9.52 1.10
N LYS A 22 -4.80 -9.94 2.32
CA LYS A 22 -5.08 -11.28 2.80
C LYS A 22 -6.58 -11.54 2.86
N ASP A 23 -7.35 -10.58 3.34
CA ASP A 23 -8.81 -10.69 3.39
C ASP A 23 -9.42 -10.78 2.00
N MET A 24 -8.79 -10.16 1.00
CA MET A 24 -9.22 -10.25 -0.40
C MET A 24 -8.74 -11.52 -1.09
N GLU A 25 -7.93 -12.33 -0.43
CA GLU A 25 -7.39 -13.59 -0.98
C GLU A 25 -6.67 -13.40 -2.32
N LEU A 26 -5.88 -12.32 -2.44
CA LEU A 26 -5.20 -12.01 -3.70
C LEU A 26 -4.14 -13.06 -4.04
N PRO A 27 -4.09 -13.52 -5.31
CA PRO A 27 -3.14 -14.56 -5.72
C PRO A 27 -1.68 -14.19 -5.52
N ILE A 28 -1.32 -12.90 -5.57
CA ILE A 28 0.06 -12.46 -5.41
C ILE A 28 0.66 -12.90 -4.08
N LEU A 29 -0.18 -13.09 -3.05
CA LEU A 29 0.30 -13.50 -1.72
C LEU A 29 0.92 -14.89 -1.74
N THR A 30 0.59 -15.73 -2.72
CA THR A 30 1.16 -17.06 -2.87
C THR A 30 2.31 -17.11 -3.87
N LYS A 31 2.55 -16.03 -4.61
CA LYS A 31 3.54 -15.99 -5.69
C LYS A 31 4.86 -15.35 -5.30
N VAL A 32 4.87 -14.53 -4.25
CA VAL A 32 6.08 -13.84 -3.81
C VAL A 32 6.27 -14.06 -2.33
N SER A 33 7.54 -13.94 -1.86
CA SER A 33 7.83 -14.01 -0.43
C SER A 33 7.29 -12.75 0.26
N LEU A 34 7.11 -12.84 1.58
CA LEU A 34 6.64 -11.70 2.37
C LEU A 34 7.59 -10.51 2.27
N SER A 35 8.91 -10.77 2.29
CA SER A 35 9.89 -9.68 2.18
C SER A 35 9.84 -9.01 0.80
N THR A 36 9.65 -9.78 -0.27
CA THR A 36 9.49 -9.23 -1.62
C THR A 36 8.22 -8.39 -1.71
N LEU A 37 7.13 -8.89 -1.16
CA LEU A 37 5.86 -8.16 -1.14
C LEU A 37 6.01 -6.81 -0.44
N HIS A 38 6.68 -6.80 0.73
CA HIS A 38 6.90 -5.55 1.47
C HIS A 38 7.75 -4.57 0.67
N THR A 39 8.79 -5.04 -0.02
CA THR A 39 9.62 -4.18 -0.86
C THR A 39 8.82 -3.58 -2.00
N MET A 40 7.98 -4.39 -2.65
CA MET A 40 7.12 -3.91 -3.72
C MET A 40 6.14 -2.85 -3.22
N LEU A 41 5.54 -3.08 -2.06
CA LEU A 41 4.61 -2.10 -1.47
C LEU A 41 5.33 -0.80 -1.11
N GLU A 42 6.54 -0.87 -0.54
CA GLU A 42 7.29 0.33 -0.20
C GLU A 42 7.57 1.19 -1.44
N GLU A 43 7.92 0.56 -2.57
CA GLU A 43 8.16 1.30 -3.80
C GLU A 43 6.87 1.83 -4.42
N ALA A 44 5.82 1.00 -4.46
CA ALA A 44 4.55 1.38 -5.08
C ALA A 44 3.88 2.53 -4.34
N MET A 45 4.01 2.57 -3.01
CA MET A 45 3.39 3.63 -2.20
C MET A 45 3.93 5.02 -2.52
N LEU A 46 5.09 5.12 -3.14
CA LEU A 46 5.67 6.40 -3.56
C LEU A 46 5.11 6.90 -4.88
N GLN A 47 4.35 6.08 -5.60
CA GLN A 47 3.76 6.46 -6.88
C GLN A 47 2.36 7.02 -6.66
N GLU A 48 1.99 8.04 -7.46
CA GLU A 48 0.72 8.74 -7.26
C GLU A 48 -0.51 7.92 -7.64
N ASP A 49 -0.41 7.10 -8.68
CA ASP A 49 -1.56 6.38 -9.25
C ASP A 49 -1.69 4.96 -8.75
N PHE A 50 -1.32 4.72 -7.51
CA PHE A 50 -1.46 3.40 -6.87
C PHE A 50 -2.51 3.45 -5.76
N ARG A 51 -3.29 2.38 -5.63
CA ARG A 51 -4.38 2.26 -4.63
C ARG A 51 -3.94 2.67 -3.23
N TYR A 52 -2.78 2.19 -2.79
CA TYR A 52 -2.25 2.43 -1.44
C TYR A 52 -1.13 3.48 -1.43
N SER A 53 -1.10 4.33 -2.46
CA SER A 53 -0.14 5.43 -2.52
C SER A 53 -0.23 6.32 -1.28
N LEU A 54 0.90 6.89 -0.86
CA LEU A 54 0.91 7.85 0.24
C LEU A 54 -0.03 9.03 -0.03
N SER A 55 -0.13 9.45 -1.30
CA SER A 55 -1.03 10.55 -1.67
C SER A 55 -2.51 10.19 -1.55
N ASN A 56 -2.84 8.90 -1.54
CA ASN A 56 -4.21 8.39 -1.41
C ASN A 56 -4.53 7.90 0.00
N THR A 57 -3.65 8.17 0.96
CA THR A 57 -3.76 7.59 2.30
C THR A 57 -3.87 8.70 3.36
N LEU A 58 -4.75 8.47 4.34
CA LEU A 58 -4.77 9.23 5.58
C LEU A 58 -4.50 8.26 6.72
N VAL A 59 -3.69 8.69 7.68
CA VAL A 59 -3.34 7.85 8.83
C VAL A 59 -3.87 8.50 10.11
N TYR A 60 -4.27 7.64 11.04
CA TYR A 60 -4.61 8.04 12.41
C TYR A 60 -3.39 7.78 13.28
N ILE A 61 -2.91 8.83 13.94
CA ILE A 61 -1.70 8.78 14.77
C ILE A 61 -2.10 8.79 16.24
N GLU A 62 -1.57 7.83 16.99
CA GLU A 62 -1.76 7.72 18.43
C GLU A 62 -0.43 7.36 19.06
N ASP A 63 0.00 8.14 20.06
CA ASP A 63 1.28 7.95 20.74
C ASP A 63 2.46 7.90 19.75
N GLU A 64 2.44 8.81 18.76
CA GLU A 64 3.47 8.97 17.74
C GLU A 64 3.60 7.76 16.79
N SER A 65 2.62 6.86 16.80
CA SER A 65 2.61 5.68 15.93
C SER A 65 1.35 5.65 15.08
N VAL A 66 1.46 4.97 13.93
CA VAL A 66 0.31 4.76 13.05
C VAL A 66 -0.61 3.72 13.68
N ALA A 67 -1.80 4.15 14.12
CA ALA A 67 -2.81 3.27 14.71
C ALA A 67 -3.83 2.78 13.68
N GLY A 68 -3.98 3.48 12.55
CA GLY A 68 -4.90 3.09 11.51
C GLY A 68 -4.66 3.85 10.23
N ALA A 69 -5.27 3.40 9.13
CA ALA A 69 -5.12 4.05 7.85
C ALA A 69 -6.42 3.94 7.04
N ILE A 70 -6.67 4.96 6.23
CA ILE A 70 -7.80 5.01 5.30
C ILE A 70 -7.24 5.28 3.92
N PHE A 71 -7.68 4.51 2.92
CA PHE A 71 -7.23 4.61 1.54
C PHE A 71 -8.37 5.03 0.64
N GLY A 72 -8.12 5.97 -0.27
CA GLY A 72 -9.12 6.41 -1.21
C GLY A 72 -8.50 6.96 -2.48
N TYR A 73 -9.23 6.91 -3.60
CA TYR A 73 -8.78 7.39 -4.90
C TYR A 73 -10.01 7.74 -5.74
N HIS A 74 -9.79 8.51 -6.81
CA HIS A 74 -10.87 8.85 -7.72
C HIS A 74 -11.33 7.60 -8.49
N GLY A 75 -12.65 7.41 -8.61
CA GLY A 75 -13.23 6.23 -9.24
C GLY A 75 -12.78 6.00 -10.68
N HIS A 76 -12.45 7.05 -11.41
CA HIS A 76 -11.99 6.91 -12.80
C HIS A 76 -10.61 6.24 -12.91
N LEU A 77 -9.88 6.12 -11.81
CA LEU A 77 -8.58 5.46 -11.78
C LEU A 77 -8.68 3.95 -11.50
N GLU A 78 -9.89 3.44 -11.24
CA GLU A 78 -10.08 2.07 -10.77
C GLU A 78 -9.42 1.01 -11.65
N GLU A 79 -9.50 1.15 -12.96
CA GLU A 79 -8.94 0.15 -13.88
C GLU A 79 -7.42 0.10 -13.87
N SER A 80 -6.76 1.22 -13.57
CA SER A 80 -5.31 1.34 -13.61
C SER A 80 -4.66 1.52 -12.25
N ILE A 81 -5.45 1.57 -11.17
CA ILE A 81 -4.96 1.98 -9.85
C ILE A 81 -3.90 1.03 -9.28
N ASP A 82 -3.90 -0.21 -9.70
CA ASP A 82 -2.93 -1.20 -9.23
C ASP A 82 -1.81 -1.49 -10.24
N ASP A 83 -1.83 -0.85 -11.41
CA ASP A 83 -0.81 -1.08 -12.44
C ASP A 83 0.63 -0.87 -11.95
N PRO A 84 0.95 0.20 -11.19
CA PRO A 84 2.32 0.38 -10.69
C PRO A 84 2.80 -0.79 -9.85
N PHE A 85 1.93 -1.38 -9.05
CA PHE A 85 2.27 -2.52 -8.21
C PHE A 85 2.58 -3.76 -9.06
N TYR A 86 1.75 -4.06 -10.05
CA TYR A 86 1.96 -5.22 -10.90
C TYR A 86 3.15 -5.06 -11.84
N GLN A 87 3.49 -3.84 -12.23
CA GLN A 87 4.72 -3.58 -12.98
C GLN A 87 5.94 -3.91 -12.12
N LEU A 88 5.90 -3.61 -10.83
CA LEU A 88 6.96 -4.00 -9.91
C LEU A 88 7.04 -5.51 -9.75
N TYR A 89 5.89 -6.19 -9.72
CA TYR A 89 5.86 -7.65 -9.65
C TYR A 89 6.62 -8.27 -10.83
N GLU A 90 6.40 -7.77 -12.04
CA GLU A 90 7.12 -8.25 -13.21
C GLU A 90 8.63 -8.05 -13.09
N LYS A 91 9.05 -6.95 -12.46
CA LYS A 91 10.46 -6.64 -12.24
C LYS A 91 11.11 -7.59 -11.23
N PHE A 92 10.38 -7.99 -10.20
CA PHE A 92 10.90 -8.84 -9.12
C PHE A 92 10.69 -10.34 -9.38
N ASP A 93 9.90 -10.69 -10.36
CA ASP A 93 9.65 -12.09 -10.73
C ASP A 93 10.85 -12.65 -11.58
#